data_eb370e43ed5b9c21118227dea3d331c1
#
_entry.id   eb370e43ed5b9c21118227dea3d331c1
#
_cell.length_a   1.000
_cell.length_b   1.000
_cell.length_c   1.000
_cell.angle_alpha   90.00
_cell.angle_beta   90.00
_cell.angle_gamma   90.00
#
_symmetry.space_group_name_H-M   'P 1'
#
loop_
_entity.id
_entity.type
_entity.pdbx_description
1 polymer ?
#
loop_
_entity_poly.entity_id
_entity_poly.type
_entity_poly.pdbx_seq_one_letter_code
_entity_poly.pdbx_strand_id
1 'polypeptide(L)'
;MSTKKNDSSHQAEVNIVKAWLKKEDPLAIATHMVVDADAAFSAALLHTLRPSAAVVFVRADAEITEEDVIAVDLMNGPRAVKGLNSGSAFGFLVSQIKESHPEFYMELKPWADQLNLTDQAKHCNDRVVLANLIEVWRATGLSDRDIVDRAIELLQGKQRFALRRHQQRSNASEIVIKNGVALVKPEHHVRAKDIFSQGAHAVVRESEHGLCIMLSRKAQKRGMDLNTMKDELGEEWFVHPKGFLASFGGPKAPKDPKKAGVSLDHLQSRTQKMVQEAMK
;
A
#
# COMPACT_ATOMS: atom_id res chain seq x y z
N MET A 1 -29.90 -21.59 16.56
CA MET A 1 -30.51 -20.26 16.77
C MET A 1 -29.48 -19.08 16.82
N SER A 2 -28.18 -19.31 16.75
CA SER A 2 -27.09 -18.28 16.88
C SER A 2 -26.86 -17.41 15.63
N THR A 3 -27.06 -17.94 14.43
CA THR A 3 -26.72 -17.26 13.18
C THR A 3 -27.55 -16.00 12.86
N LYS A 4 -28.87 -16.03 13.16
CA LYS A 4 -29.75 -14.88 12.87
C LYS A 4 -29.49 -13.63 13.73
N LYS A 5 -28.94 -13.80 14.95
CA LYS A 5 -28.65 -12.68 15.86
C LYS A 5 -27.36 -11.95 15.46
N ASN A 6 -26.40 -12.68 14.91
CA ASN A 6 -25.13 -12.10 14.41
C ASN A 6 -25.35 -11.26 13.13
N ASP A 7 -26.25 -11.67 12.22
CA ASP A 7 -26.52 -10.93 10.99
C ASP A 7 -27.20 -9.57 11.26
N SER A 8 -28.09 -9.49 12.23
CA SER A 8 -28.77 -8.24 12.60
C SER A 8 -27.79 -7.22 13.23
N SER A 9 -26.87 -7.69 14.07
CA SER A 9 -25.84 -6.86 14.70
C SER A 9 -24.84 -6.30 13.67
N HIS A 10 -24.38 -7.15 12.76
CA HIS A 10 -23.48 -6.73 11.68
C HIS A 10 -24.12 -5.66 10.78
N GLN A 11 -25.38 -5.86 10.38
CA GLN A 11 -26.10 -4.89 9.57
C GLN A 11 -26.31 -3.55 10.30
N ALA A 12 -26.49 -3.57 11.61
CA ALA A 12 -26.57 -2.36 12.43
C ALA A 12 -25.24 -1.56 12.38
N GLU A 13 -24.09 -2.22 12.58
CA GLU A 13 -22.77 -1.58 12.48
C GLU A 13 -22.53 -0.98 11.07
N VAL A 14 -22.89 -1.70 10.00
CA VAL A 14 -22.80 -1.20 8.62
C VAL A 14 -23.61 0.08 8.45
N ASN A 15 -24.84 0.10 8.97
CA ASN A 15 -25.72 1.27 8.87
C ASN A 15 -25.16 2.47 9.66
N ILE A 16 -24.61 2.24 10.84
CA ILE A 16 -23.98 3.27 11.68
C ILE A 16 -22.82 3.93 10.91
N VAL A 17 -21.88 3.15 10.39
CA VAL A 17 -20.72 3.66 9.67
C VAL A 17 -21.15 4.41 8.41
N LYS A 18 -22.04 3.83 7.60
CA LYS A 18 -22.53 4.49 6.37
C LYS A 18 -23.29 5.78 6.66
N ALA A 19 -24.08 5.84 7.70
CA ALA A 19 -24.82 7.03 8.10
C ALA A 19 -23.85 8.10 8.58
N TRP A 20 -22.89 7.76 9.44
CA TRP A 20 -21.91 8.72 9.98
C TRP A 20 -21.00 9.29 8.89
N LEU A 21 -20.53 8.49 7.95
CA LEU A 21 -19.68 8.96 6.83
C LEU A 21 -20.39 9.95 5.90
N LYS A 22 -21.73 9.99 5.90
CA LYS A 22 -22.55 10.90 5.08
C LYS A 22 -23.00 12.16 5.81
N LYS A 23 -22.81 12.24 7.12
CA LYS A 23 -23.22 13.40 7.93
C LYS A 23 -22.32 14.62 7.65
N GLU A 24 -22.88 15.80 7.88
CA GLU A 24 -22.13 17.04 7.88
C GLU A 24 -21.41 17.27 9.22
N ASP A 25 -20.36 18.09 9.20
CA ASP A 25 -19.63 18.48 10.42
C ASP A 25 -20.47 19.40 11.32
N PRO A 26 -20.25 19.43 12.63
CA PRO A 26 -19.13 18.77 13.33
C PRO A 26 -19.35 17.29 13.62
N LEU A 27 -18.29 16.50 13.48
CA LEU A 27 -18.30 15.07 13.77
C LEU A 27 -17.24 14.70 14.82
N ALA A 28 -17.50 13.62 15.57
CA ALA A 28 -16.51 13.07 16.50
C ALA A 28 -16.39 11.54 16.39
N ILE A 29 -15.20 11.06 16.75
CA ILE A 29 -14.83 9.66 16.83
C ILE A 29 -14.49 9.39 18.29
N ALA A 30 -15.28 8.58 18.99
CA ALA A 30 -15.01 8.19 20.35
C ALA A 30 -14.31 6.82 20.37
N THR A 31 -13.25 6.70 21.16
CA THR A 31 -12.55 5.45 21.44
C THR A 31 -12.12 5.40 22.91
N HIS A 32 -11.70 4.22 23.40
CA HIS A 32 -11.36 4.09 24.81
C HIS A 32 -9.99 4.70 25.14
N MET A 33 -9.83 5.14 26.41
CA MET A 33 -8.53 5.48 27.00
C MET A 33 -7.64 4.24 27.05
N VAL A 34 -6.31 4.44 27.09
CA VAL A 34 -5.31 3.37 27.01
C VAL A 34 -5.51 2.58 25.70
N VAL A 35 -5.48 3.32 24.59
CA VAL A 35 -5.75 2.75 23.27
C VAL A 35 -4.85 1.55 22.97
N ASP A 36 -5.43 0.48 22.49
CA ASP A 36 -4.70 -0.61 21.86
C ASP A 36 -4.64 -0.44 20.34
N ALA A 37 -4.23 -1.47 19.62
CA ALA A 37 -4.06 -1.36 18.17
C ALA A 37 -5.41 -1.27 17.44
N ASP A 38 -6.43 -1.98 17.90
CA ASP A 38 -7.75 -1.94 17.26
C ASP A 38 -8.38 -0.55 17.44
N ALA A 39 -8.38 -0.03 18.64
CA ALA A 39 -8.86 1.32 18.98
C ALA A 39 -8.12 2.41 18.18
N ALA A 40 -6.77 2.38 18.20
CA ALA A 40 -5.95 3.39 17.57
C ALA A 40 -6.10 3.41 16.04
N PHE A 41 -6.02 2.26 15.38
CA PHE A 41 -6.13 2.19 13.93
C PHE A 41 -7.57 2.36 13.43
N SER A 42 -8.58 2.00 14.23
CA SER A 42 -9.99 2.27 13.92
C SER A 42 -10.29 3.78 13.93
N ALA A 43 -9.89 4.48 14.99
CA ALA A 43 -10.03 5.93 15.08
C ALA A 43 -9.25 6.64 13.97
N ALA A 44 -8.01 6.21 13.71
CA ALA A 44 -7.17 6.76 12.66
C ALA A 44 -7.76 6.56 11.25
N LEU A 45 -8.39 5.41 10.96
CA LEU A 45 -9.03 5.17 9.66
C LEU A 45 -10.22 6.12 9.44
N LEU A 46 -11.11 6.25 10.44
CA LEU A 46 -12.24 7.15 10.36
C LEU A 46 -11.80 8.61 10.20
N HIS A 47 -10.78 9.04 10.96
CA HIS A 47 -10.21 10.39 10.80
C HIS A 47 -9.55 10.59 9.44
N THR A 48 -8.88 9.57 8.87
CA THR A 48 -8.32 9.65 7.50
C THR A 48 -9.41 9.83 6.45
N LEU A 49 -10.59 9.23 6.63
CA LEU A 49 -11.75 9.37 5.76
C LEU A 49 -12.50 10.69 5.99
N ARG A 50 -12.49 11.21 7.21
CA ARG A 50 -13.16 12.47 7.63
C ARG A 50 -12.19 13.28 8.49
N PRO A 51 -11.26 14.06 7.86
CA PRO A 51 -10.18 14.75 8.58
C PRO A 51 -10.66 15.88 9.52
N SER A 52 -11.91 16.35 9.35
CA SER A 52 -12.55 17.35 10.24
C SER A 52 -13.07 16.73 11.54
N ALA A 53 -13.24 15.40 11.63
CA ALA A 53 -13.79 14.74 12.79
C ALA A 53 -12.80 14.80 13.97
N ALA A 54 -13.28 15.26 15.15
CA ALA A 54 -12.49 15.25 16.37
C ALA A 54 -12.36 13.83 16.93
N VAL A 55 -11.17 13.45 17.44
CA VAL A 55 -11.01 12.20 18.18
C VAL A 55 -11.09 12.49 19.68
N VAL A 56 -11.96 11.76 20.39
CA VAL A 56 -12.18 11.88 21.83
C VAL A 56 -11.92 10.54 22.51
N PHE A 57 -11.35 10.59 23.72
CA PHE A 57 -11.02 9.42 24.52
C PHE A 57 -11.97 9.33 25.69
N VAL A 58 -12.64 8.21 25.83
CA VAL A 58 -13.65 7.93 26.86
C VAL A 58 -13.30 6.64 27.60
N ARG A 59 -14.02 6.33 28.65
CA ARG A 59 -13.90 5.02 29.32
C ARG A 59 -14.40 3.93 28.37
N ALA A 60 -13.82 2.74 28.42
CA ALA A 60 -14.20 1.61 27.55
C ALA A 60 -15.68 1.19 27.75
N ASP A 61 -16.25 1.40 28.95
CA ASP A 61 -17.63 1.12 29.29
C ASP A 61 -18.59 2.31 29.03
N ALA A 62 -18.11 3.42 28.45
CA ALA A 62 -18.94 4.56 28.13
C ALA A 62 -20.00 4.20 27.05
N GLU A 63 -21.20 4.72 27.23
CA GLU A 63 -22.29 4.58 26.27
C GLU A 63 -22.43 5.90 25.48
N ILE A 64 -22.21 5.83 24.18
CA ILE A 64 -22.31 6.98 23.27
C ILE A 64 -23.67 6.92 22.57
N THR A 65 -24.43 7.98 22.74
CA THR A 65 -25.80 8.13 22.19
C THR A 65 -25.90 9.26 21.15
N GLU A 66 -24.97 10.20 21.17
CA GLU A 66 -24.93 11.35 20.28
C GLU A 66 -24.82 10.91 18.81
N GLU A 67 -25.67 11.47 17.97
CA GLU A 67 -25.76 11.07 16.57
C GLU A 67 -24.57 11.47 15.69
N ASP A 68 -23.88 12.54 16.04
CA ASP A 68 -22.68 13.08 15.38
C ASP A 68 -21.40 12.37 15.83
N VAL A 69 -21.48 11.48 16.83
CA VAL A 69 -20.37 10.69 17.34
C VAL A 69 -20.46 9.23 16.84
N ILE A 70 -19.38 8.71 16.31
CA ILE A 70 -19.19 7.27 16.09
C ILE A 70 -18.26 6.71 17.16
N ALA A 71 -18.68 5.63 17.81
CA ALA A 71 -17.89 4.95 18.80
C ALA A 71 -17.18 3.74 18.18
N VAL A 72 -15.85 3.62 18.37
CA VAL A 72 -15.07 2.49 17.88
C VAL A 72 -14.38 1.78 19.04
N ASP A 73 -14.49 0.47 19.04
CA ASP A 73 -13.89 -0.41 20.04
C ASP A 73 -14.29 -0.06 21.48
N LEU A 74 -15.56 0.33 21.69
CA LEU A 74 -16.17 0.50 23.00
C LEU A 74 -17.03 -0.71 23.38
N MET A 75 -17.14 -1.00 24.68
CA MET A 75 -17.87 -2.19 25.18
C MET A 75 -19.35 -2.10 24.92
N ASN A 76 -19.95 -0.92 25.03
CA ASN A 76 -21.38 -0.68 25.04
C ASN A 76 -21.79 0.47 24.12
N GLY A 77 -23.09 0.58 23.90
CA GLY A 77 -23.74 1.71 23.25
C GLY A 77 -24.31 1.40 21.86
N PRO A 78 -25.39 2.09 21.50
CA PRO A 78 -26.10 1.87 20.23
C PRO A 78 -25.31 2.33 19.01
N ARG A 79 -24.22 3.07 19.21
CA ARG A 79 -23.34 3.55 18.15
C ARG A 79 -21.95 2.92 18.17
N ALA A 80 -21.76 1.87 18.95
CA ALA A 80 -20.50 1.17 19.07
C ALA A 80 -20.27 0.27 17.85
N VAL A 81 -19.13 0.46 17.20
CA VAL A 81 -18.61 -0.37 16.11
C VAL A 81 -17.49 -1.23 16.67
N LYS A 82 -17.74 -2.52 16.78
CA LYS A 82 -16.83 -3.51 17.37
C LYS A 82 -16.27 -4.50 16.38
N GLY A 83 -16.91 -4.61 15.21
CA GLY A 83 -16.52 -5.59 14.20
C GLY A 83 -16.71 -7.04 14.64
N LEU A 84 -17.78 -7.34 15.40
CA LEU A 84 -18.04 -8.65 16.01
C LEU A 84 -17.92 -9.84 15.06
N ASN A 85 -18.29 -9.66 13.77
CA ASN A 85 -18.18 -10.70 12.75
C ASN A 85 -16.86 -10.65 11.97
N SER A 86 -16.08 -9.59 12.12
CA SER A 86 -14.79 -9.39 11.42
C SER A 86 -13.61 -9.80 12.29
N GLY A 87 -13.76 -9.73 13.60
CA GLY A 87 -12.74 -10.06 14.59
C GLY A 87 -12.06 -8.85 15.20
N SER A 88 -12.25 -7.64 14.63
CA SER A 88 -11.82 -6.36 15.17
C SER A 88 -12.65 -5.23 14.56
N ALA A 89 -12.72 -4.07 15.24
CA ALA A 89 -13.38 -2.87 14.72
C ALA A 89 -12.65 -2.35 13.48
N PHE A 90 -11.31 -2.34 13.49
CA PHE A 90 -10.51 -1.95 12.33
C PHE A 90 -10.75 -2.85 11.11
N GLY A 91 -10.75 -4.16 11.30
CA GLY A 91 -11.03 -5.12 10.23
C GLY A 91 -12.42 -4.92 9.61
N PHE A 92 -13.41 -4.65 10.45
CA PHE A 92 -14.74 -4.29 9.99
C PHE A 92 -14.74 -3.00 9.18
N LEU A 93 -14.16 -1.89 9.69
CA LEU A 93 -14.08 -0.61 9.00
C LEU A 93 -13.34 -0.71 7.67
N VAL A 94 -12.23 -1.45 7.61
CA VAL A 94 -11.51 -1.70 6.36
C VAL A 94 -12.42 -2.40 5.35
N SER A 95 -13.27 -3.33 5.77
CA SER A 95 -14.22 -3.98 4.86
C SER A 95 -15.24 -3.01 4.25
N GLN A 96 -15.64 -1.96 4.99
CA GLN A 96 -16.65 -0.99 4.55
C GLN A 96 -16.14 -0.05 3.44
N ILE A 97 -14.82 0.14 3.32
CA ILE A 97 -14.22 1.01 2.29
C ILE A 97 -13.88 0.27 0.99
N LYS A 98 -14.14 -1.03 0.91
CA LYS A 98 -13.76 -1.87 -0.24
C LYS A 98 -14.27 -1.35 -1.57
N GLU A 99 -15.51 -0.90 -1.62
CA GLU A 99 -16.14 -0.41 -2.86
C GLU A 99 -15.77 1.06 -3.16
N SER A 100 -15.74 1.91 -2.13
CA SER A 100 -15.48 3.34 -2.29
C SER A 100 -13.99 3.69 -2.44
N HIS A 101 -13.10 2.89 -1.84
CA HIS A 101 -11.65 3.12 -1.83
C HIS A 101 -10.89 1.81 -2.08
N PRO A 102 -11.08 1.13 -3.24
CA PRO A 102 -10.59 -0.24 -3.46
C PRO A 102 -9.06 -0.36 -3.34
N GLU A 103 -8.31 0.63 -3.79
CA GLU A 103 -6.85 0.62 -3.71
C GLU A 103 -6.36 0.77 -2.26
N PHE A 104 -7.02 1.62 -1.48
CA PHE A 104 -6.70 1.79 -0.07
C PHE A 104 -7.08 0.54 0.74
N TYR A 105 -8.24 -0.06 0.46
CA TYR A 105 -8.63 -1.35 1.00
C TYR A 105 -7.56 -2.42 0.78
N MET A 106 -7.04 -2.56 -0.45
CA MET A 106 -6.01 -3.56 -0.78
C MET A 106 -4.71 -3.35 0.01
N GLU A 107 -4.33 -2.11 0.30
CA GLU A 107 -3.15 -1.82 1.12
C GLU A 107 -3.39 -2.02 2.63
N LEU A 108 -4.64 -1.88 3.10
CA LEU A 108 -4.99 -2.06 4.52
C LEU A 108 -5.39 -3.49 4.87
N LYS A 109 -5.88 -4.28 3.90
CA LYS A 109 -6.35 -5.64 4.16
C LYS A 109 -5.36 -6.53 4.94
N PRO A 110 -4.04 -6.56 4.64
CA PRO A 110 -3.09 -7.34 5.44
C PRO A 110 -3.02 -6.90 6.91
N TRP A 111 -3.19 -5.60 7.18
CA TRP A 111 -3.23 -5.06 8.54
C TRP A 111 -4.52 -5.42 9.26
N ALA A 112 -5.66 -5.34 8.54
CA ALA A 112 -6.95 -5.78 9.05
C ALA A 112 -6.94 -7.28 9.41
N ASP A 113 -6.42 -8.12 8.52
CA ASP A 113 -6.29 -9.56 8.76
C ASP A 113 -5.42 -9.85 10.01
N GLN A 114 -4.35 -9.10 10.21
CA GLN A 114 -3.47 -9.22 11.36
C GLN A 114 -4.18 -8.81 12.67
N LEU A 115 -4.85 -7.65 12.70
CA LEU A 115 -5.59 -7.20 13.89
C LEU A 115 -6.77 -8.11 14.21
N ASN A 116 -7.49 -8.63 13.20
CA ASN A 116 -8.55 -9.61 13.43
C ASN A 116 -8.05 -10.88 14.14
N LEU A 117 -6.81 -11.29 13.90
CA LEU A 117 -6.22 -12.44 14.60
C LEU A 117 -5.81 -12.08 16.03
N THR A 118 -5.14 -10.95 16.23
CA THR A 118 -4.63 -10.53 17.54
C THR A 118 -5.76 -10.20 18.51
N ASP A 119 -6.81 -9.54 18.05
CA ASP A 119 -7.98 -9.19 18.86
C ASP A 119 -8.77 -10.43 19.30
N GLN A 120 -8.77 -11.48 18.49
CA GLN A 120 -9.33 -12.80 18.85
C GLN A 120 -8.37 -13.68 19.66
N ALA A 121 -7.26 -13.13 20.18
CA ALA A 121 -6.20 -13.88 20.87
C ALA A 121 -5.66 -15.07 20.04
N LYS A 122 -5.69 -14.98 18.71
CA LYS A 122 -5.14 -15.98 17.81
C LYS A 122 -3.69 -15.64 17.45
N HIS A 123 -2.89 -16.68 17.25
CA HIS A 123 -1.49 -16.50 16.90
C HIS A 123 -1.33 -15.85 15.51
N CYS A 124 -0.54 -14.79 15.45
CA CYS A 124 -0.13 -14.15 14.22
C CYS A 124 1.34 -14.46 13.93
N ASN A 125 1.63 -15.06 12.77
CA ASN A 125 2.99 -15.44 12.37
C ASN A 125 3.82 -14.29 11.78
N ASP A 126 3.28 -13.08 11.70
CA ASP A 126 3.98 -11.93 11.16
C ASP A 126 5.09 -11.45 12.11
N ARG A 127 6.24 -11.10 11.53
CA ARG A 127 7.39 -10.59 12.30
C ARG A 127 7.15 -9.21 12.90
N VAL A 128 6.31 -8.41 12.27
CA VAL A 128 5.91 -7.08 12.73
C VAL A 128 4.41 -7.10 12.95
N VAL A 129 4.01 -7.09 14.19
CA VAL A 129 2.61 -7.05 14.61
C VAL A 129 2.24 -5.61 14.97
N LEU A 130 1.13 -5.10 14.45
CA LEU A 130 0.66 -3.73 14.74
C LEU A 130 0.43 -3.50 16.24
N ALA A 131 -0.01 -4.53 16.95
CA ALA A 131 -0.14 -4.46 18.41
C ALA A 131 1.19 -4.12 19.10
N ASN A 132 2.29 -4.77 18.67
CA ASN A 132 3.63 -4.46 19.21
C ASN A 132 4.07 -3.03 18.92
N LEU A 133 3.65 -2.45 17.79
CA LEU A 133 3.96 -1.06 17.45
C LEU A 133 3.35 -0.08 18.47
N ILE A 134 2.10 -0.31 18.87
CA ILE A 134 1.43 0.49 19.91
C ILE A 134 2.16 0.36 21.24
N GLU A 135 2.56 -0.85 21.64
CA GLU A 135 3.34 -1.08 22.86
C GLU A 135 4.69 -0.34 22.84
N VAL A 136 5.40 -0.36 21.71
CA VAL A 136 6.66 0.38 21.54
C VAL A 136 6.40 1.89 21.68
N TRP A 137 5.39 2.43 21.04
CA TRP A 137 5.05 3.85 21.14
C TRP A 137 4.71 4.24 22.59
N ARG A 138 3.93 3.43 23.29
CA ARG A 138 3.61 3.65 24.69
C ARG A 138 4.86 3.60 25.58
N ALA A 139 5.76 2.65 25.33
CA ALA A 139 7.03 2.55 26.05
C ALA A 139 7.96 3.75 25.83
N THR A 140 7.81 4.50 24.74
CA THR A 140 8.52 5.78 24.53
C THR A 140 7.84 6.97 25.20
N GLY A 141 6.75 6.76 25.94
CA GLY A 141 6.05 7.79 26.70
C GLY A 141 4.99 8.55 25.92
N LEU A 142 4.58 8.07 24.72
CA LEU A 142 3.52 8.71 23.95
C LEU A 142 2.17 8.58 24.65
N SER A 143 1.39 9.65 24.65
CA SER A 143 -0.01 9.65 25.09
C SER A 143 -0.92 8.93 24.10
N ASP A 144 -2.16 8.59 24.52
CA ASP A 144 -3.17 8.02 23.61
C ASP A 144 -3.41 8.91 22.40
N ARG A 145 -3.41 10.24 22.58
CA ARG A 145 -3.51 11.21 21.50
C ARG A 145 -2.35 11.07 20.50
N ASP A 146 -1.12 11.07 21.00
CA ASP A 146 0.07 10.94 20.16
C ASP A 146 0.08 9.61 19.40
N ILE A 147 -0.35 8.53 20.04
CA ILE A 147 -0.46 7.19 19.43
C ILE A 147 -1.45 7.23 18.26
N VAL A 148 -2.64 7.79 18.46
CA VAL A 148 -3.65 7.92 17.38
C VAL A 148 -3.15 8.84 16.28
N ASP A 149 -2.49 9.95 16.60
CA ASP A 149 -1.93 10.86 15.59
C ASP A 149 -0.85 10.15 14.73
N ARG A 150 0.00 9.32 15.35
CA ARG A 150 0.95 8.46 14.61
C ARG A 150 0.25 7.42 13.72
N ALA A 151 -0.82 6.82 14.19
CA ALA A 151 -1.62 5.90 13.39
C ALA A 151 -2.27 6.62 12.18
N ILE A 152 -2.76 7.85 12.37
CA ILE A 152 -3.28 8.72 11.29
C ILE A 152 -2.20 9.00 10.24
N GLU A 153 -1.00 9.42 10.66
CA GLU A 153 0.13 9.66 9.74
C GLU A 153 0.45 8.41 8.89
N LEU A 154 0.48 7.24 9.53
CA LEU A 154 0.73 5.97 8.85
C LEU A 154 -0.36 5.65 7.83
N LEU A 155 -1.64 5.78 8.19
CA LEU A 155 -2.77 5.48 7.29
C LEU A 155 -2.83 6.46 6.13
N GLN A 156 -2.61 7.75 6.36
CA GLN A 156 -2.49 8.75 5.28
C GLN A 156 -1.31 8.44 4.36
N GLY A 157 -0.19 8.00 4.91
CA GLY A 157 0.96 7.52 4.13
C GLY A 157 0.60 6.33 3.24
N LYS A 158 -0.12 5.35 3.80
CA LYS A 158 -0.65 4.19 3.06
C LYS A 158 -1.63 4.60 1.96
N GLN A 159 -2.54 5.53 2.23
CA GLN A 159 -3.50 6.03 1.24
C GLN A 159 -2.78 6.70 0.07
N ARG A 160 -1.85 7.62 0.33
CA ARG A 160 -1.03 8.25 -0.73
C ARG A 160 -0.23 7.22 -1.53
N PHE A 161 0.30 6.19 -0.86
CA PHE A 161 1.02 5.11 -1.53
C PHE A 161 0.10 4.28 -2.43
N ALA A 162 -1.11 3.95 -1.97
CA ALA A 162 -2.13 3.23 -2.74
C ALA A 162 -2.50 3.98 -4.03
N LEU A 163 -2.83 5.27 -3.91
CA LEU A 163 -3.19 6.12 -5.04
C LEU A 163 -2.04 6.23 -6.06
N ARG A 164 -0.80 6.45 -5.58
CA ARG A 164 0.37 6.49 -6.47
C ARG A 164 0.59 5.16 -7.18
N ARG A 165 0.41 4.04 -6.50
CA ARG A 165 0.53 2.71 -7.12
C ARG A 165 -0.56 2.46 -8.16
N HIS A 166 -1.78 2.88 -7.90
CA HIS A 166 -2.87 2.81 -8.86
C HIS A 166 -2.54 3.60 -10.12
N GLN A 167 -2.13 4.86 -9.97
CA GLN A 167 -1.72 5.71 -11.10
C GLN A 167 -0.57 5.08 -11.89
N GLN A 168 0.46 4.53 -11.23
CA GLN A 168 1.57 3.86 -11.90
C GLN A 168 1.14 2.64 -12.71
N ARG A 169 0.15 1.86 -12.22
CA ARG A 169 -0.42 0.72 -12.96
C ARG A 169 -1.24 1.19 -14.17
N SER A 170 -2.04 2.24 -13.99
CA SER A 170 -2.81 2.85 -15.08
C SER A 170 -1.87 3.35 -16.17
N ASN A 171 -0.86 4.16 -15.83
CA ASN A 171 0.13 4.63 -16.79
C ASN A 171 0.88 3.47 -17.48
N ALA A 172 1.16 2.39 -16.76
CA ALA A 172 1.83 1.23 -17.34
C ALA A 172 1.00 0.58 -18.45
N SER A 173 -0.34 0.60 -18.36
CA SER A 173 -1.20 0.04 -19.41
C SER A 173 -1.15 0.79 -20.74
N GLU A 174 -0.65 2.03 -20.73
CA GLU A 174 -0.48 2.85 -21.92
C GLU A 174 0.90 2.63 -22.61
N ILE A 175 1.81 1.92 -21.94
CA ILE A 175 3.14 1.65 -22.49
C ILE A 175 3.11 0.59 -23.56
N VAL A 176 3.58 0.95 -24.75
CA VAL A 176 3.66 0.01 -25.89
C VAL A 176 4.82 -0.95 -25.70
N ILE A 177 4.52 -2.25 -25.72
CA ILE A 177 5.51 -3.33 -25.70
C ILE A 177 5.77 -3.78 -27.13
N LYS A 178 6.97 -3.53 -27.65
CA LYS A 178 7.39 -3.97 -29.00
C LYS A 178 8.43 -5.09 -28.90
N ASN A 179 8.18 -6.22 -29.54
CA ASN A 179 9.11 -7.37 -29.51
C ASN A 179 9.52 -7.78 -28.09
N GLY A 180 8.59 -7.72 -27.14
CA GLY A 180 8.83 -8.06 -25.75
C GLY A 180 9.61 -7.03 -24.93
N VAL A 181 9.90 -5.84 -25.49
CA VAL A 181 10.61 -4.75 -24.82
C VAL A 181 9.72 -3.52 -24.73
N ALA A 182 9.68 -2.92 -23.54
CA ALA A 182 9.05 -1.63 -23.29
C ALA A 182 10.10 -0.54 -23.16
N LEU A 183 9.85 0.61 -23.82
CA LEU A 183 10.62 1.84 -23.66
C LEU A 183 9.90 2.75 -22.67
N VAL A 184 10.59 3.15 -21.62
CA VAL A 184 10.05 4.01 -20.56
C VAL A 184 10.86 5.30 -20.48
N LYS A 185 10.18 6.42 -20.62
CA LYS A 185 10.74 7.76 -20.48
C LYS A 185 10.34 8.38 -19.13
N PRO A 186 11.00 9.47 -18.68
CA PRO A 186 10.76 10.10 -17.38
C PRO A 186 9.27 10.45 -17.14
N GLU A 187 8.58 10.94 -18.16
CA GLU A 187 7.18 11.39 -18.10
C GLU A 187 6.17 10.27 -17.85
N HIS A 188 6.54 9.01 -18.09
CA HIS A 188 5.60 7.90 -17.94
C HIS A 188 5.28 7.55 -16.49
N HIS A 189 6.16 7.85 -15.53
CA HIS A 189 5.96 7.59 -14.09
C HIS A 189 5.46 6.17 -13.76
N VAL A 190 6.06 5.15 -14.36
CA VAL A 190 5.67 3.73 -14.22
C VAL A 190 6.74 2.91 -13.52
N ARG A 191 6.37 1.74 -12.99
CA ARG A 191 7.34 0.77 -12.44
C ARG A 191 7.56 -0.37 -13.43
N ALA A 192 8.79 -0.85 -13.53
CA ALA A 192 9.13 -1.99 -14.36
C ALA A 192 8.29 -3.24 -14.03
N LYS A 193 7.97 -3.47 -12.74
CA LYS A 193 7.12 -4.60 -12.30
C LYS A 193 5.73 -4.57 -12.95
N ASP A 194 5.14 -3.39 -13.08
CA ASP A 194 3.79 -3.26 -13.65
C ASP A 194 3.82 -3.51 -15.17
N ILE A 195 4.89 -3.11 -15.84
CA ILE A 195 5.12 -3.42 -17.27
C ILE A 195 5.42 -4.91 -17.48
N PHE A 196 6.20 -5.53 -16.60
CA PHE A 196 6.46 -6.96 -16.67
C PHE A 196 5.20 -7.80 -16.48
N SER A 197 4.24 -7.34 -15.66
CA SER A 197 2.94 -8.02 -15.51
C SER A 197 2.08 -7.98 -16.78
N GLN A 198 2.36 -7.07 -17.71
CA GLN A 198 1.73 -6.98 -19.03
C GLN A 198 2.44 -7.80 -20.10
N GLY A 199 3.45 -8.58 -19.74
CA GLY A 199 4.13 -9.52 -20.63
C GLY A 199 5.44 -9.03 -21.21
N ALA A 200 5.96 -7.84 -20.84
CA ALA A 200 7.29 -7.44 -21.25
C ALA A 200 8.37 -8.38 -20.68
N HIS A 201 9.36 -8.67 -21.50
CA HIS A 201 10.56 -9.42 -21.11
C HIS A 201 11.67 -8.51 -20.61
N ALA A 202 11.75 -7.32 -21.18
CA ALA A 202 12.70 -6.30 -20.78
C ALA A 202 12.06 -4.90 -20.76
N VAL A 203 12.62 -4.02 -19.93
CA VAL A 203 12.31 -2.60 -19.87
C VAL A 203 13.61 -1.84 -20.08
N VAL A 204 13.65 -0.97 -21.08
CA VAL A 204 14.68 0.04 -21.28
C VAL A 204 14.12 1.35 -20.76
N ARG A 205 14.82 1.99 -19.84
CA ARG A 205 14.33 3.19 -19.16
C ARG A 205 15.33 4.31 -19.21
N GLU A 206 14.82 5.49 -19.55
CA GLU A 206 15.46 6.77 -19.28
C GLU A 206 14.82 7.43 -18.04
N SER A 207 15.65 8.08 -17.24
CA SER A 207 15.23 8.90 -16.11
C SER A 207 16.14 10.13 -16.02
N GLU A 208 15.76 11.12 -15.23
CA GLU A 208 16.63 12.28 -14.91
C GLU A 208 17.96 11.88 -14.23
N HIS A 209 18.06 10.66 -13.72
CA HIS A 209 19.22 10.15 -13.01
C HIS A 209 20.09 9.19 -13.83
N GLY A 210 19.71 8.88 -15.08
CA GLY A 210 20.46 7.99 -15.96
C GLY A 210 19.60 7.05 -16.80
N LEU A 211 20.27 6.07 -17.41
CA LEU A 211 19.66 5.02 -18.23
C LEU A 211 19.72 3.67 -17.52
N CYS A 212 18.74 2.80 -17.76
CA CYS A 212 18.83 1.41 -17.30
C CYS A 212 18.08 0.42 -18.21
N ILE A 213 18.54 -0.82 -18.19
CA ILE A 213 17.88 -1.98 -18.77
C ILE A 213 17.57 -2.94 -17.64
N MET A 214 16.33 -3.43 -17.57
CA MET A 214 15.90 -4.44 -16.59
C MET A 214 15.25 -5.62 -17.31
N LEU A 215 15.59 -6.84 -16.88
CA LEU A 215 14.99 -8.07 -17.37
C LEU A 215 13.96 -8.59 -16.37
N SER A 216 12.84 -9.11 -16.90
CA SER A 216 11.86 -9.83 -16.08
C SER A 216 12.45 -11.17 -15.59
N ARG A 217 11.90 -11.73 -14.50
CA ARG A 217 12.27 -13.08 -14.05
C ARG A 217 12.02 -14.15 -15.14
N LYS A 218 11.00 -13.95 -15.98
CA LYS A 218 10.69 -14.86 -17.08
C LYS A 218 11.77 -14.81 -18.15
N ALA A 219 12.30 -13.63 -18.46
CA ALA A 219 13.41 -13.45 -19.39
C ALA A 219 14.70 -14.11 -18.87
N GLN A 220 15.05 -13.90 -17.59
CA GLN A 220 16.21 -14.54 -16.98
C GLN A 220 16.12 -16.07 -17.00
N LYS A 221 14.93 -16.63 -16.71
CA LYS A 221 14.71 -18.10 -16.78
C LYS A 221 14.88 -18.68 -18.19
N ARG A 222 14.82 -17.84 -19.21
CA ARG A 222 15.07 -18.20 -20.62
C ARG A 222 16.52 -17.94 -21.06
N GLY A 223 17.41 -17.70 -20.11
CA GLY A 223 18.83 -17.52 -20.38
C GLY A 223 19.23 -16.10 -20.82
N MET A 224 18.31 -15.12 -20.75
CA MET A 224 18.71 -13.74 -21.03
C MET A 224 19.62 -13.21 -19.91
N ASP A 225 20.75 -12.62 -20.34
CA ASP A 225 21.79 -12.13 -19.43
C ASP A 225 22.40 -10.84 -19.99
N LEU A 226 22.27 -9.71 -19.27
CA LEU A 226 22.85 -8.43 -19.66
C LEU A 226 24.37 -8.38 -19.55
N ASN A 227 25.03 -9.37 -18.92
CA ASN A 227 26.47 -9.47 -18.94
C ASN A 227 27.02 -9.63 -20.38
N THR A 228 26.23 -10.17 -21.30
CA THR A 228 26.57 -10.26 -22.72
C THR A 228 26.68 -8.92 -23.44
N MET A 229 26.17 -7.85 -22.84
CA MET A 229 26.23 -6.47 -23.37
C MET A 229 27.33 -5.63 -22.71
N LYS A 230 28.08 -6.16 -21.76
CA LYS A 230 29.00 -5.40 -20.90
C LYS A 230 30.06 -4.62 -21.70
N ASP A 231 30.66 -5.27 -22.68
CA ASP A 231 31.69 -4.64 -23.52
C ASP A 231 31.10 -3.51 -24.40
N GLU A 232 29.89 -3.67 -24.88
CA GLU A 232 29.15 -2.69 -25.69
C GLU A 232 28.68 -1.50 -24.86
N LEU A 233 28.32 -1.69 -23.59
CA LEU A 233 27.88 -0.65 -22.69
C LEU A 233 29.03 0.22 -22.17
N GLY A 234 30.25 -0.35 -22.06
CA GLY A 234 31.43 0.33 -21.55
C GLY A 234 31.58 0.34 -20.04
N GLU A 235 32.74 0.73 -19.55
CA GLU A 235 33.18 0.60 -18.15
C GLU A 235 32.36 1.44 -17.16
N GLU A 236 31.74 2.51 -17.61
CA GLU A 236 30.94 3.39 -16.75
C GLU A 236 29.56 2.81 -16.39
N TRP A 237 29.16 1.73 -17.06
CA TRP A 237 27.92 1.06 -16.78
C TRP A 237 28.09 0.03 -15.67
N PHE A 238 27.19 0.07 -14.73
CA PHE A 238 27.01 -1.02 -13.77
C PHE A 238 26.19 -2.13 -14.41
N VAL A 239 26.72 -3.34 -14.46
CA VAL A 239 25.97 -4.53 -14.82
C VAL A 239 25.93 -5.44 -13.59
N HIS A 240 24.70 -5.74 -13.13
CA HIS A 240 24.50 -6.59 -11.96
C HIS A 240 25.07 -8.00 -12.23
N PRO A 241 25.82 -8.65 -11.30
CA PRO A 241 26.46 -9.95 -11.53
C PRO A 241 25.52 -11.07 -12.02
N LYS A 242 24.23 -11.00 -11.64
CA LYS A 242 23.19 -11.93 -12.13
C LYS A 242 22.57 -11.50 -13.47
N GLY A 243 23.08 -10.50 -14.15
CA GLY A 243 22.70 -10.08 -15.47
C GLY A 243 21.26 -9.57 -15.67
N PHE A 244 20.54 -9.25 -14.63
CA PHE A 244 19.13 -8.80 -14.76
C PHE A 244 18.97 -7.27 -14.84
N LEU A 245 20.02 -6.53 -14.52
CA LEU A 245 20.02 -5.06 -14.50
C LEU A 245 21.36 -4.56 -15.07
N ALA A 246 21.26 -3.63 -16.00
CA ALA A 246 22.38 -2.77 -16.40
C ALA A 246 21.96 -1.32 -16.20
N SER A 247 22.81 -0.45 -15.66
CA SER A 247 22.51 0.95 -15.44
C SER A 247 23.71 1.87 -15.62
N PHE A 248 23.44 3.02 -16.23
CA PHE A 248 24.32 4.16 -16.26
C PHE A 248 23.71 5.25 -15.37
N GLY A 249 24.21 5.36 -14.15
CA GLY A 249 23.61 6.21 -13.11
C GLY A 249 22.37 5.61 -12.44
N GLY A 250 21.70 6.43 -11.63
CA GLY A 250 20.51 6.08 -10.88
C GLY A 250 20.28 7.03 -9.71
N PRO A 251 19.17 6.89 -8.92
CA PRO A 251 18.83 7.84 -7.86
C PRO A 251 19.91 8.01 -6.77
N LYS A 252 20.72 6.97 -6.52
CA LYS A 252 21.80 7.00 -5.52
C LYS A 252 23.13 7.56 -6.06
N ALA A 253 23.32 7.50 -7.39
CA ALA A 253 24.49 7.98 -8.08
C ALA A 253 24.05 8.53 -9.46
N PRO A 254 23.42 9.72 -9.49
CA PRO A 254 22.86 10.26 -10.74
C PRO A 254 23.96 10.59 -11.75
N LYS A 255 23.72 10.24 -13.01
CA LYS A 255 24.54 10.59 -14.16
C LYS A 255 23.65 11.19 -15.25
N ASP A 256 24.20 12.10 -16.03
CA ASP A 256 23.51 12.65 -17.20
C ASP A 256 23.34 11.55 -18.27
N PRO A 257 22.09 11.16 -18.62
CA PRO A 257 21.86 10.10 -19.60
C PRO A 257 22.52 10.36 -20.96
N LYS A 258 22.74 11.62 -21.33
CA LYS A 258 23.41 12.01 -22.58
C LYS A 258 24.90 11.62 -22.63
N LYS A 259 25.50 11.34 -21.47
CA LYS A 259 26.91 10.91 -21.36
C LYS A 259 27.05 9.38 -21.31
N ALA A 260 25.99 8.63 -21.52
CA ALA A 260 26.01 7.17 -21.43
C ALA A 260 26.82 6.45 -22.51
N GLY A 261 27.28 7.16 -23.53
CA GLY A 261 28.05 6.59 -24.68
C GLY A 261 27.17 5.79 -25.66
N VAL A 262 25.92 5.46 -25.28
CA VAL A 262 24.96 4.74 -26.10
C VAL A 262 23.62 5.45 -26.11
N SER A 263 22.93 5.46 -27.26
CA SER A 263 21.61 6.08 -27.37
C SER A 263 20.50 5.16 -26.83
N LEU A 264 19.40 5.77 -26.42
CA LEU A 264 18.22 5.05 -25.95
C LEU A 264 17.65 4.11 -27.03
N ASP A 265 17.63 4.54 -28.30
CA ASP A 265 17.15 3.73 -29.42
C ASP A 265 18.07 2.53 -29.70
N HIS A 266 19.39 2.73 -29.57
CA HIS A 266 20.35 1.64 -29.68
C HIS A 266 20.13 0.60 -28.59
N LEU A 267 19.98 1.02 -27.32
CA LEU A 267 19.69 0.14 -26.20
C LEU A 267 18.38 -0.64 -26.42
N GLN A 268 17.33 0.02 -26.91
CA GLN A 268 16.06 -0.61 -27.20
C GLN A 268 16.23 -1.68 -28.29
N SER A 269 16.83 -1.32 -29.43
CA SER A 269 17.02 -2.23 -30.56
C SER A 269 17.86 -3.45 -30.19
N ARG A 270 18.95 -3.23 -29.47
CA ARG A 270 19.84 -4.30 -29.00
C ARG A 270 19.14 -5.25 -28.03
N THR A 271 18.35 -4.67 -27.09
CA THR A 271 17.55 -5.45 -26.14
C THR A 271 16.46 -6.25 -26.85
N GLN A 272 15.79 -5.68 -27.87
CA GLN A 272 14.80 -6.40 -28.68
C GLN A 272 15.43 -7.61 -29.42
N LYS A 273 16.62 -7.43 -29.99
CA LYS A 273 17.36 -8.53 -30.64
C LYS A 273 17.65 -9.67 -29.63
N MET A 274 18.13 -9.33 -28.45
CA MET A 274 18.41 -10.31 -27.38
C MET A 274 17.13 -11.03 -26.96
N VAL A 275 15.98 -10.32 -26.82
CA VAL A 275 14.69 -10.94 -26.50
C VAL A 275 14.28 -11.91 -27.61
N GLN A 276 14.37 -11.52 -28.88
CA GLN A 276 14.00 -12.37 -30.01
C GLN A 276 14.87 -13.64 -30.12
N GLU A 277 16.17 -13.53 -29.83
CA GLU A 277 17.09 -14.68 -29.83
C GLU A 277 16.74 -15.67 -28.71
N ALA A 278 16.42 -15.18 -27.50
CA ALA A 278 16.06 -16.02 -26.37
C ALA A 278 14.62 -16.61 -26.46
N MET A 279 13.81 -16.12 -27.41
CA MET A 279 12.43 -16.59 -27.60
C MET A 279 12.31 -17.64 -28.71
N LYS A 280 13.38 -17.87 -29.50
CA LYS A 280 13.46 -18.96 -30.47
C LYS A 280 13.74 -20.30 -29.78
#